data_10453de57b6c1d0b6758eebda6c3353a
#
_entry.id   10453de57b6c1d0b6758eebda6c3353a
#
_cell.length_a   1.000
_cell.length_b   1.000
_cell.length_c   1.000
_cell.angle_alpha   90.00
_cell.angle_beta   90.00
_cell.angle_gamma   90.00
#
_symmetry.space_group_name_H-M   'P 1'
#
loop_
_entity.id
_entity.type
_entity.pdbx_description
1 polymer ?
#
loop_
_entity_poly.entity_id
_entity_poly.type
_entity_poly.pdbx_seq_one_letter_code
_entity_poly.pdbx_strand_id
1 'polypeptide(L)'
;GNEGESILNDFLVKNGCKHISTNDDRKYDLKMIKKGVETTYEIKTDYKCAPLFDTGNIFVEFECRGKESGIAVTEADWFVTYFKYLNEIWFIKSEKLKKIILENNFPTFIDAGDVNSNTKGYLINRKKFKQYFNVHKI
;
A
#
# COMPACT_ATOMS: atom_id res chain seq x y z
N GLY A 1 -6.52 -3.96 4.84
CA GLY A 1 -7.79 -4.49 5.33
C GLY A 1 -8.82 -4.60 4.24
N ASN A 2 -9.96 -5.13 4.61
CA ASN A 2 -11.02 -5.44 3.66
C ASN A 2 -11.55 -4.23 2.87
N GLU A 3 -11.57 -3.05 3.48
CA GLU A 3 -12.05 -1.85 2.80
C GLU A 3 -11.14 -1.48 1.64
N GLY A 4 -9.84 -1.44 1.87
CA GLY A 4 -8.88 -1.13 0.81
C GLY A 4 -8.92 -2.14 -0.32
N GLU A 5 -9.03 -3.43 0.00
CA GLU A 5 -9.14 -4.48 -1.01
C GLU A 5 -10.37 -4.31 -1.89
N SER A 6 -11.51 -4.01 -1.28
CA SER A 6 -12.76 -3.79 -2.00
C SER A 6 -12.67 -2.58 -2.93
N ILE A 7 -12.15 -1.47 -2.43
CA ILE A 7 -11.97 -0.24 -3.20
C ILE A 7 -11.03 -0.47 -4.39
N LEU A 8 -9.90 -1.14 -4.14
CA LEU A 8 -8.93 -1.43 -5.20
C LEU A 8 -9.53 -2.37 -6.24
N ASN A 9 -10.21 -3.42 -5.81
CA ASN A 9 -10.86 -4.36 -6.73
C ASN A 9 -11.85 -3.63 -7.65
N ASP A 10 -12.71 -2.79 -7.09
CA ASP A 10 -13.69 -2.04 -7.85
C ASP A 10 -13.02 -1.08 -8.85
N PHE A 11 -11.98 -0.40 -8.43
CA PHE A 11 -11.21 0.48 -9.30
C PHE A 11 -10.61 -0.28 -10.48
N LEU A 12 -9.97 -1.42 -10.21
CA LEU A 12 -9.32 -2.23 -11.25
C LEU A 12 -10.33 -2.85 -12.21
N VAL A 13 -11.45 -3.35 -11.70
CA VAL A 13 -12.53 -3.88 -12.54
C VAL A 13 -13.08 -2.80 -13.46
N LYS A 14 -13.28 -1.60 -12.94
CA LYS A 14 -13.72 -0.44 -13.73
C LYS A 14 -12.75 -0.09 -14.85
N ASN A 15 -11.48 -0.41 -14.66
CA ASN A 15 -10.42 -0.16 -15.63
C ASN A 15 -10.07 -1.38 -16.50
N GLY A 16 -10.95 -2.36 -16.55
CA GLY A 16 -10.85 -3.48 -17.47
C GLY A 16 -10.18 -4.73 -16.95
N CYS A 17 -9.86 -4.77 -15.65
CA CYS A 17 -9.28 -5.96 -15.03
C CYS A 17 -10.36 -6.94 -14.61
N LYS A 18 -10.00 -8.22 -14.54
CA LYS A 18 -10.83 -9.27 -13.94
C LYS A 18 -10.14 -9.80 -12.70
N HIS A 19 -10.90 -9.98 -11.63
CA HIS A 19 -10.39 -10.58 -10.40
C HIS A 19 -10.11 -12.06 -10.61
N ILE A 20 -8.92 -12.52 -10.22
CA ILE A 20 -8.55 -13.93 -10.24
C ILE A 20 -8.64 -14.53 -8.84
N SER A 21 -7.93 -13.92 -7.88
CA SER A 21 -7.87 -14.47 -6.53
C SER A 21 -7.50 -13.42 -5.49
N THR A 22 -7.91 -13.70 -4.25
CA THR A 22 -7.43 -13.03 -3.06
C THR A 22 -6.54 -14.03 -2.35
N ASN A 23 -5.29 -13.63 -2.06
CA ASN A 23 -4.30 -14.55 -1.54
C ASN A 23 -4.28 -14.61 -0.02
N ASP A 24 -4.35 -15.82 0.52
CA ASP A 24 -4.26 -16.04 1.96
C ASP A 24 -2.81 -16.26 2.45
N ASP A 25 -1.85 -16.46 1.51
CA ASP A 25 -0.46 -16.78 1.85
C ASP A 25 0.40 -15.56 2.15
N ARG A 26 -0.18 -14.36 2.18
CA ARG A 26 0.50 -13.10 2.50
C ARG A 26 1.55 -12.64 1.51
N LYS A 27 1.58 -13.24 0.33
CA LYS A 27 2.48 -12.83 -0.76
C LYS A 27 1.94 -11.64 -1.53
N TYR A 28 0.62 -11.56 -1.63
CA TYR A 28 -0.12 -10.47 -2.22
C TYR A 28 -1.55 -10.47 -1.69
N ASP A 29 -2.27 -9.38 -1.86
CA ASP A 29 -3.68 -9.29 -1.45
C ASP A 29 -4.65 -9.59 -2.57
N LEU A 30 -4.36 -9.10 -3.78
CA LEU A 30 -5.21 -9.31 -4.96
C LEU A 30 -4.39 -9.73 -6.16
N LYS A 31 -4.97 -10.62 -6.98
CA LYS A 31 -4.46 -10.96 -8.30
C LYS A 31 -5.53 -10.66 -9.33
N MET A 32 -5.18 -9.89 -10.35
CA MET A 32 -6.07 -9.47 -11.42
C MET A 32 -5.47 -9.86 -12.77
N ILE A 33 -6.31 -9.96 -13.78
CA ILE A 33 -5.85 -10.17 -15.16
C ILE A 33 -6.45 -9.11 -16.07
N LYS A 34 -5.64 -8.61 -17.00
CA LYS A 34 -6.07 -7.69 -18.05
C LYS A 34 -5.33 -8.02 -19.32
N LYS A 35 -6.07 -8.26 -20.41
CA LYS A 35 -5.47 -8.60 -21.72
C LYS A 35 -4.45 -9.73 -21.62
N GLY A 36 -4.76 -10.76 -20.84
CA GLY A 36 -3.91 -11.94 -20.67
C GLY A 36 -2.73 -11.76 -19.72
N VAL A 37 -2.55 -10.57 -19.13
CA VAL A 37 -1.46 -10.31 -18.19
C VAL A 37 -1.98 -10.35 -16.76
N GLU A 38 -1.41 -11.23 -15.95
CA GLU A 38 -1.73 -11.32 -14.52
C GLU A 38 -0.85 -10.35 -13.73
N THR A 39 -1.45 -9.66 -12.79
CA THR A 39 -0.77 -8.67 -11.96
C THR A 39 -1.24 -8.82 -10.53
N THR A 40 -0.31 -8.70 -9.58
CA THR A 40 -0.60 -8.84 -8.15
C THR A 40 -0.40 -7.52 -7.42
N TYR A 41 -1.19 -7.35 -6.37
CA TYR A 41 -1.26 -6.09 -5.62
C TYR A 41 -1.22 -6.36 -4.11
N GLU A 42 -0.41 -5.58 -3.42
CA GLU A 42 -0.47 -5.43 -1.97
C GLU A 42 -1.19 -4.12 -1.69
N ILE A 43 -2.22 -4.11 -0.84
CA ILE A 43 -3.02 -2.92 -0.57
C ILE A 43 -3.03 -2.59 0.92
N LYS A 44 -2.78 -1.34 1.24
CA LYS A 44 -2.89 -0.82 2.61
C LYS A 44 -3.87 0.35 2.62
N THR A 45 -4.71 0.40 3.65
CA THR A 45 -5.62 1.54 3.85
C THR A 45 -5.01 2.48 4.88
N ASP A 46 -4.93 3.77 4.54
CA ASP A 46 -4.42 4.81 5.42
C ASP A 46 -5.58 5.65 5.95
N TYR A 47 -5.71 5.68 7.29
CA TYR A 47 -6.71 6.49 7.98
C TYR A 47 -6.11 7.74 8.62
N LYS A 48 -4.80 7.96 8.49
CA LYS A 48 -4.08 9.09 9.13
C LYS A 48 -4.00 10.32 8.23
N CYS A 49 -4.86 10.38 7.23
CA CYS A 49 -4.95 11.51 6.30
C CYS A 49 -6.22 12.35 6.50
N ALA A 50 -6.83 12.27 7.69
CA ALA A 50 -8.03 13.05 8.02
C ALA A 50 -7.71 14.55 7.98
N PRO A 51 -8.64 15.41 7.49
CA PRO A 51 -8.35 16.81 7.20
C PRO A 51 -7.66 17.60 8.30
N LEU A 52 -8.02 17.37 9.56
CA LEU A 52 -7.43 18.13 10.68
C LEU A 52 -6.19 17.48 11.28
N PHE A 53 -5.89 16.23 10.90
CA PHE A 53 -4.83 15.43 11.51
C PHE A 53 -3.95 14.74 10.47
N ASP A 54 -4.00 15.19 9.22
CA ASP A 54 -3.23 14.62 8.14
C ASP A 54 -1.73 14.77 8.42
N THR A 55 -1.04 13.64 8.53
CA THR A 55 0.40 13.63 8.77
C THR A 55 1.21 14.07 7.56
N GLY A 56 0.61 14.05 6.36
CA GLY A 56 1.32 14.34 5.11
C GLY A 56 2.25 13.21 4.66
N ASN A 57 2.18 12.06 5.30
CA ASN A 57 3.07 10.94 5.03
C ASN A 57 2.35 9.76 4.38
N ILE A 58 3.15 8.89 3.76
CA ILE A 58 2.76 7.52 3.43
C ILE A 58 3.45 6.64 4.45
N PHE A 59 2.71 5.77 5.13
CA PHE A 59 3.27 4.81 6.07
C PHE A 59 3.50 3.49 5.33
N VAL A 60 4.75 3.06 5.24
CA VAL A 60 5.10 1.81 4.54
C VAL A 60 5.56 0.80 5.57
N GLU A 61 4.66 -0.12 5.91
CA GLU A 61 4.90 -1.15 6.92
C GLU A 61 6.01 -2.11 6.50
N PHE A 62 6.91 -2.44 7.44
CA PHE A 62 7.96 -3.44 7.22
C PHE A 62 8.04 -4.49 8.33
N GLU A 63 7.36 -4.29 9.45
CA GLU A 63 7.36 -5.23 10.57
C GLU A 63 6.05 -5.12 11.35
N CYS A 64 5.56 -6.26 11.82
CA CYS A 64 4.37 -6.33 12.67
C CYS A 64 4.51 -7.49 13.63
N ARG A 65 4.25 -7.23 14.90
CA ARG A 65 4.36 -8.23 15.98
C ARG A 65 5.73 -8.92 16.00
N GLY A 66 6.80 -8.15 15.77
CA GLY A 66 8.17 -8.66 15.78
C GLY A 66 8.57 -9.48 14.57
N LYS A 67 7.72 -9.55 13.53
CA LYS A 67 8.00 -10.30 12.31
C LYS A 67 8.00 -9.37 11.11
N GLU A 68 8.85 -9.66 10.12
CA GLU A 68 8.83 -8.91 8.86
C GLU A 68 7.45 -8.98 8.22
N SER A 69 7.02 -7.86 7.65
CA SER A 69 5.71 -7.73 7.04
C SER A 69 5.73 -6.64 5.95
N GLY A 70 4.60 -6.44 5.30
CA GLY A 70 4.44 -5.38 4.31
C GLY A 70 5.51 -5.42 3.24
N ILE A 71 6.20 -4.29 3.05
CA ILE A 71 7.20 -4.17 1.98
C ILE A 71 8.39 -5.11 2.16
N ALA A 72 8.66 -5.56 3.38
CA ALA A 72 9.77 -6.47 3.64
C ALA A 72 9.54 -7.88 3.11
N VAL A 73 8.28 -8.30 2.94
CA VAL A 73 7.92 -9.67 2.55
C VAL A 73 7.07 -9.78 1.31
N THR A 74 6.43 -8.70 0.88
CA THR A 74 5.50 -8.77 -0.25
C THR A 74 6.16 -9.28 -1.52
N GLU A 75 5.45 -10.13 -2.25
CA GLU A 75 5.83 -10.60 -3.58
C GLU A 75 4.93 -9.99 -4.66
N ALA A 76 4.07 -9.04 -4.26
CA ALA A 76 3.17 -8.37 -5.19
C ALA A 76 3.95 -7.49 -6.17
N ASP A 77 3.42 -7.38 -7.39
CA ASP A 77 3.99 -6.49 -8.41
C ASP A 77 3.86 -5.02 -8.01
N TRP A 78 2.71 -4.68 -7.42
CA TRP A 78 2.39 -3.31 -7.05
C TRP A 78 2.09 -3.20 -5.56
N PHE A 79 2.62 -2.15 -4.96
CA PHE A 79 2.30 -1.74 -3.59
C PHE A 79 1.36 -0.54 -3.70
N VAL A 80 0.18 -0.66 -3.10
CA VAL A 80 -0.91 0.30 -3.26
C VAL A 80 -1.34 0.83 -1.90
N THR A 81 -1.53 2.14 -1.80
CA THR A 81 -2.08 2.76 -0.60
C THR A 81 -3.39 3.46 -0.97
N TYR A 82 -4.44 3.11 -0.27
CA TYR A 82 -5.72 3.81 -0.35
C TYR A 82 -5.78 4.81 0.81
N PHE A 83 -5.82 6.10 0.47
CA PHE A 83 -5.97 7.17 1.45
C PHE A 83 -7.46 7.48 1.61
N LYS A 84 -8.04 6.96 2.69
CA LYS A 84 -9.48 6.98 2.96
C LYS A 84 -10.08 8.38 2.86
N TYR A 85 -9.48 9.36 3.52
CA TYR A 85 -10.03 10.71 3.62
C TYR A 85 -9.58 11.64 2.51
N LEU A 86 -8.69 11.18 1.64
CA LEU A 86 -8.32 11.90 0.42
C LEU A 86 -9.08 11.37 -0.80
N ASN A 87 -9.71 10.21 -0.68
CA ASN A 87 -10.33 9.49 -1.79
C ASN A 87 -9.34 9.30 -2.94
N GLU A 88 -8.14 8.88 -2.61
CA GLU A 88 -7.06 8.66 -3.58
C GLU A 88 -6.46 7.28 -3.40
N ILE A 89 -6.08 6.68 -4.54
CA ILE A 89 -5.32 5.43 -4.56
C ILE A 89 -3.96 5.74 -5.19
N TRP A 90 -2.90 5.36 -4.48
CA TRP A 90 -1.51 5.60 -4.90
C TRP A 90 -0.84 4.28 -5.22
N PHE A 91 -0.36 4.13 -6.46
CA PHE A 91 0.29 2.92 -6.94
C PHE A 91 1.78 3.15 -7.14
N ILE A 92 2.60 2.21 -6.68
CA ILE A 92 4.02 2.17 -6.99
C ILE A 92 4.41 0.71 -7.16
N LYS A 93 5.30 0.42 -8.12
CA LYS A 93 5.84 -0.94 -8.24
C LYS A 93 6.62 -1.28 -6.97
N SER A 94 6.41 -2.49 -6.45
CA SER A 94 7.06 -2.92 -5.20
C SER A 94 8.58 -2.83 -5.28
N GLU A 95 9.17 -3.20 -6.41
CA GLU A 95 10.62 -3.11 -6.63
C GLU A 95 11.10 -1.66 -6.58
N LYS A 96 10.35 -0.74 -7.18
CA LYS A 96 10.68 0.69 -7.15
C LYS A 96 10.61 1.25 -5.74
N LEU A 97 9.60 0.85 -4.97
CA LEU A 97 9.47 1.28 -3.58
C LEU A 97 10.65 0.79 -2.74
N LYS A 98 11.03 -0.47 -2.90
CA LYS A 98 12.20 -1.04 -2.22
C LYS A 98 13.47 -0.25 -2.56
N LYS A 99 13.66 0.11 -3.83
CA LYS A 99 14.81 0.90 -4.28
C LYS A 99 14.84 2.28 -3.64
N ILE A 100 13.69 2.97 -3.61
CA ILE A 100 13.57 4.29 -2.97
C ILE A 100 13.92 4.20 -1.49
N ILE A 101 13.45 3.16 -0.81
CA ILE A 101 13.73 2.95 0.61
C ILE A 101 15.24 2.76 0.85
N LEU A 102 15.92 2.01 -0.03
CA LEU A 102 17.36 1.79 0.08
C LEU A 102 18.17 3.07 -0.23
N GLU A 103 17.68 3.90 -1.12
CA GLU A 103 18.41 5.12 -1.56
C GLU A 103 18.16 6.31 -0.64
N ASN A 104 17.18 6.23 0.25
CA ASN A 104 16.81 7.31 1.16
C ASN A 104 16.87 6.83 2.60
N ASN A 105 17.12 7.74 3.51
CA ASN A 105 17.12 7.43 4.94
C ASN A 105 15.81 7.91 5.56
N PHE A 106 14.71 7.20 5.27
CA PHE A 106 13.41 7.58 5.80
C PHE A 106 13.33 7.36 7.31
N PRO A 107 12.67 8.27 8.03
CA PRO A 107 12.36 8.01 9.43
C PRO A 107 11.41 6.83 9.56
N THR A 108 11.51 6.14 10.68
CA THR A 108 10.63 5.03 11.01
C THR A 108 9.68 5.42 12.13
N PHE A 109 8.55 4.74 12.18
CA PHE A 109 7.51 5.00 13.18
C PHE A 109 6.93 3.68 13.66
N ILE A 110 6.61 3.61 14.95
CA ILE A 110 5.93 2.46 15.54
C ILE A 110 4.48 2.85 15.79
N ASP A 111 3.57 2.18 15.09
CA ASP A 111 2.14 2.39 15.28
C ASP A 111 1.62 1.34 16.25
N ALA A 112 1.25 1.79 17.44
CA ALA A 112 0.71 0.94 18.50
C ALA A 112 -0.82 0.93 18.50
N GLY A 113 -1.46 1.23 17.36
CA GLY A 113 -2.91 1.38 17.23
C GLY A 113 -3.70 0.14 17.64
N ASP A 114 -3.15 -1.05 17.35
CA ASP A 114 -3.72 -2.31 17.83
C ASP A 114 -2.90 -2.82 19.00
N VAL A 115 -3.56 -3.33 20.02
CA VAL A 115 -2.90 -3.89 21.20
C VAL A 115 -1.91 -4.98 20.76
N ASN A 116 -0.64 -4.81 21.11
CA ASN A 116 0.45 -5.75 20.84
C ASN A 116 0.87 -5.89 19.37
N SER A 117 0.39 -5.04 18.47
CA SER A 117 0.81 -5.12 17.06
C SER A 117 2.21 -4.54 16.85
N ASN A 118 2.51 -3.41 17.51
CA ASN A 118 3.78 -2.70 17.33
C ASN A 118 4.20 -2.65 15.87
N THR A 119 3.28 -2.24 15.01
CA THR A 119 3.52 -2.17 13.58
C THR A 119 4.56 -1.08 13.30
N LYS A 120 5.65 -1.46 12.64
CA LYS A 120 6.73 -0.54 12.28
C LYS A 120 6.69 -0.26 10.80
N GLY A 121 6.93 0.98 10.44
CA GLY A 121 6.97 1.39 9.05
C GLY A 121 7.83 2.59 8.79
N TYR A 122 8.13 2.81 7.51
CA TYR A 122 8.80 4.02 7.05
C TYR A 122 7.78 5.12 6.86
N LEU A 123 8.19 6.36 7.17
CA LEU A 123 7.38 7.54 6.87
C LEU A 123 7.96 8.22 5.63
N ILE A 124 7.18 8.25 4.56
CA ILE A 124 7.57 8.87 3.30
C ILE A 124 6.68 10.09 3.07
N ASN A 125 7.31 11.25 2.87
CA ASN A 125 6.58 12.49 2.64
C ASN A 125 5.83 12.43 1.30
N ARG A 126 4.47 12.51 1.34
CA ARG A 126 3.63 12.41 0.13
C ARG A 126 3.98 13.46 -0.91
N LYS A 127 4.14 14.71 -0.48
CA LYS A 127 4.39 15.82 -1.40
C LYS A 127 5.72 15.65 -2.14
N LYS A 128 6.77 15.27 -1.42
CA LYS A 128 8.11 15.11 -2.00
C LYS A 128 8.20 13.91 -2.94
N PHE A 129 7.50 12.83 -2.62
CA PHE A 129 7.64 11.56 -3.35
C PHE A 129 6.47 11.24 -4.27
N LYS A 130 5.49 12.13 -4.39
CA LYS A 130 4.32 11.95 -5.24
C LYS A 130 4.70 11.59 -6.69
N GLN A 131 5.78 12.19 -7.19
CA GLN A 131 6.26 11.98 -8.56
C GLN A 131 6.60 10.52 -8.87
N TYR A 132 6.86 9.70 -7.85
CA TYR A 132 7.21 8.29 -8.03
C TYR A 132 5.99 7.37 -8.05
N PHE A 133 4.82 7.91 -7.83
CA PHE A 133 3.57 7.15 -7.74
C PHE A 133 2.62 7.50 -8.87
N ASN A 134 1.77 6.53 -9.23
CA ASN A 134 0.60 6.78 -10.04
C ASN A 134 -0.56 7.04 -9.09
N VAL A 135 -1.10 8.26 -9.12
CA VAL A 135 -2.14 8.70 -8.20
C VAL A 135 -3.46 8.83 -8.93
N HIS A 136 -4.50 8.20 -8.40
CA HIS A 136 -5.83 8.23 -8.97
C HIS A 136 -6.84 8.68 -7.93
N LYS A 137 -7.67 9.65 -8.29
CA LYS A 137 -8.82 10.08 -7.50
C LYS A 137 -9.97 9.11 -7.70
N ILE A 138 -10.67 8.77 -6.63
CA ILE A 138 -11.85 7.89 -6.72
C ILE A 138 -13.10 8.54 -6.16
#